data_5e02f681db4bbaf643e77acd24ef2ee2
#
_entry.id   5e02f681db4bbaf643e77acd24ef2ee2
#
_cell.length_a   1.000
_cell.length_b   1.000
_cell.length_c   1.000
_cell.angle_alpha   90.00
_cell.angle_beta   90.00
_cell.angle_gamma   90.00
#
_symmetry.space_group_name_H-M   'P 1'
#
loop_
_entity.id
_entity.type
_entity.pdbx_description
1 polymer ?
#
loop_
_entity_poly.entity_id
_entity_poly.type
_entity_poly.pdbx_seq_one_letter_code
_entity_poly.pdbx_strand_id
1 'polypeptide(L)'
;MNAMDERPGTVGELLGCCLVALGARRVFVASPLTPLDPQVIAPSTDLGLALHPVGDPALAVLLASADGRIGPGPGVAIIDGRRLVLTSAPGVTPEVIRVSDAAYLPGALAGWSLGAVHAAAEYDLDLDLSAPAPPGLEPVVLDDTSDDLLMLSPSLAEFSTLILAGPGVVRAGHVNGLQALAAAVGCGVVNSWGAKGVFVWNDPHHYGTIGMQSRDFDLAGLNDAQLIIASGLDPLETPIGRWNESAQVLEVEPWQLSTLALHWPDPDPVPGPPPLYTELSKALADRYASEDVPLAPARAAADLAASLPAGGLVLADPGPAGLWVARAFPTSQPGSVIVPAAFVRGFAVAGAVVAALAGRPAVAVTTDPVDETSDALLALARRWDLALVVEVWGGDGPLDVATDHGVHLAEAMASPGVDRLDVPVAFADTAILVEVAGDVIAWPR
;
A
#
# COMPACT_ATOMS: atom_id res chain seq x y z
N MET A 1 -10.99 31.51 -1.10
CA MET A 1 -12.42 31.14 -1.12
C MET A 1 -12.39 29.65 -1.38
N ASN A 2 -12.68 28.83 -0.37
CA ASN A 2 -12.55 27.38 -0.50
C ASN A 2 -13.74 26.85 -1.32
N ALA A 3 -13.48 26.01 -2.31
CA ALA A 3 -14.50 25.37 -3.16
C ALA A 3 -15.54 24.53 -2.39
N MET A 4 -15.36 24.35 -1.09
CA MET A 4 -16.30 23.65 -0.20
C MET A 4 -17.46 24.55 0.33
N ASP A 5 -17.49 25.86 0.02
CA ASP A 5 -18.54 26.76 0.49
C ASP A 5 -19.77 26.83 -0.45
N GLU A 6 -19.69 26.28 -1.66
CA GLU A 6 -20.83 26.19 -2.57
C GLU A 6 -21.54 24.85 -2.38
N ARG A 7 -22.82 24.90 -2.03
CA ARG A 7 -23.68 23.70 -1.91
C ARG A 7 -23.79 23.00 -3.26
N PRO A 8 -23.71 21.66 -3.30
CA PRO A 8 -23.86 20.91 -4.56
C PRO A 8 -25.26 21.20 -5.17
N GLY A 9 -25.27 21.59 -6.43
CA GLY A 9 -26.49 21.89 -7.17
C GLY A 9 -27.17 20.63 -7.70
N THR A 10 -26.39 19.57 -8.00
CA THR A 10 -26.88 18.30 -8.54
C THR A 10 -26.44 17.10 -7.69
N VAL A 11 -27.11 15.96 -7.87
CA VAL A 11 -26.74 14.69 -7.21
C VAL A 11 -25.34 14.24 -7.64
N GLY A 12 -24.94 14.50 -8.87
CA GLY A 12 -23.57 14.19 -9.35
C GLY A 12 -22.50 15.04 -8.65
N GLU A 13 -22.75 16.35 -8.46
CA GLU A 13 -21.87 17.20 -7.67
C GLU A 13 -21.77 16.75 -6.21
N LEU A 14 -22.90 16.34 -5.61
CA LEU A 14 -22.93 15.76 -4.26
C LEU A 14 -22.07 14.49 -4.18
N LEU A 15 -22.16 13.60 -5.18
CA LEU A 15 -21.30 12.42 -5.30
C LEU A 15 -19.82 12.82 -5.33
N GLY A 16 -19.47 13.78 -6.20
CA GLY A 16 -18.09 14.29 -6.30
C GLY A 16 -17.58 14.86 -4.97
N CYS A 17 -18.39 15.66 -4.28
CA CYS A 17 -18.07 16.20 -2.95
C CYS A 17 -17.85 15.08 -1.91
N CYS A 18 -18.70 14.06 -1.90
CA CYS A 18 -18.54 12.91 -1.00
C CYS A 18 -17.22 12.15 -1.27
N LEU A 19 -16.88 11.91 -2.55
CA LEU A 19 -15.63 11.23 -2.90
C LEU A 19 -14.40 12.04 -2.45
N VAL A 20 -14.42 13.35 -2.65
CA VAL A 20 -13.34 14.24 -2.19
C VAL A 20 -13.25 14.25 -0.65
N ALA A 21 -14.38 14.28 0.04
CA ALA A 21 -14.43 14.22 1.50
C ALA A 21 -13.83 12.92 2.05
N LEU A 22 -13.99 11.79 1.33
CA LEU A 22 -13.33 10.51 1.64
C LEU A 22 -11.82 10.51 1.31
N GLY A 23 -11.28 11.57 0.76
CA GLY A 23 -9.88 11.67 0.40
C GLY A 23 -9.54 11.22 -1.03
N ALA A 24 -10.52 10.83 -1.84
CA ALA A 24 -10.30 10.48 -3.24
C ALA A 24 -9.72 11.68 -4.03
N ARG A 25 -8.78 11.39 -4.92
CA ARG A 25 -8.16 12.40 -5.78
C ARG A 25 -8.31 12.07 -7.26
N ARG A 26 -8.56 10.81 -7.59
CA ARG A 26 -8.65 10.30 -8.95
C ARG A 26 -9.87 9.40 -9.09
N VAL A 27 -10.44 9.39 -10.29
CA VAL A 27 -11.48 8.45 -10.69
C VAL A 27 -11.07 7.81 -12.02
N PHE A 28 -11.02 6.50 -12.05
CA PHE A 28 -10.69 5.71 -13.24
C PHE A 28 -12.00 5.27 -13.93
N VAL A 29 -12.20 5.72 -15.18
CA VAL A 29 -13.48 5.54 -15.88
C VAL A 29 -13.33 4.51 -16.98
N ALA A 30 -14.05 3.38 -16.86
CA ALA A 30 -13.98 2.29 -17.81
C ALA A 30 -14.79 2.55 -19.10
N SER A 31 -15.85 3.31 -19.04
CA SER A 31 -16.70 3.55 -20.20
C SER A 31 -16.90 5.04 -20.46
N PRO A 32 -16.71 5.51 -21.70
CA PRO A 32 -16.95 6.90 -22.05
C PRO A 32 -18.44 7.24 -22.29
N LEU A 33 -19.34 6.25 -22.21
CA LEU A 33 -20.74 6.40 -22.68
C LEU A 33 -21.71 6.01 -21.57
N THR A 34 -21.98 6.93 -20.63
CA THR A 34 -22.92 6.54 -19.58
C THR A 34 -23.46 7.73 -18.78
N PRO A 35 -24.58 7.54 -18.04
CA PRO A 35 -25.12 8.57 -17.16
C PRO A 35 -24.14 9.08 -16.09
N LEU A 36 -23.13 8.30 -15.71
CA LEU A 36 -21.97 8.77 -14.96
C LEU A 36 -20.99 9.52 -15.89
N ASP A 37 -21.48 10.56 -16.58
CA ASP A 37 -20.61 11.46 -17.31
C ASP A 37 -19.64 12.12 -16.31
N PRO A 38 -18.35 12.01 -16.56
CA PRO A 38 -17.34 12.74 -15.77
C PRO A 38 -17.70 14.19 -15.49
N GLN A 39 -18.31 14.88 -16.46
CA GLN A 39 -18.76 16.27 -16.32
C GLN A 39 -19.91 16.44 -15.31
N VAL A 40 -20.63 15.38 -15.00
CA VAL A 40 -21.74 15.41 -14.02
C VAL A 40 -21.20 15.21 -12.60
N ILE A 41 -20.13 14.44 -12.43
CA ILE A 41 -19.52 14.14 -11.11
C ILE A 41 -18.56 15.25 -10.68
N ALA A 42 -17.82 15.82 -11.62
CA ALA A 42 -16.88 16.90 -11.39
C ALA A 42 -17.04 17.95 -12.47
N PRO A 43 -18.11 18.76 -12.42
CA PRO A 43 -18.39 19.79 -13.41
C PRO A 43 -17.33 20.90 -13.43
N SER A 44 -16.51 20.97 -12.38
CA SER A 44 -15.36 21.86 -12.32
C SER A 44 -14.14 21.13 -11.80
N THR A 45 -12.99 21.39 -12.41
CA THR A 45 -11.67 21.02 -11.90
C THR A 45 -11.40 21.58 -10.48
N ASP A 46 -12.29 22.40 -9.96
CA ASP A 46 -12.18 23.09 -8.67
C ASP A 46 -12.34 22.13 -7.47
N LEU A 47 -12.98 20.96 -7.66
CA LEU A 47 -13.08 19.93 -6.61
C LEU A 47 -11.76 19.16 -6.37
N GLY A 48 -10.76 19.32 -7.23
CA GLY A 48 -9.50 18.60 -7.11
C GLY A 48 -9.58 17.10 -7.42
N LEU A 49 -10.67 16.65 -8.09
CA LEU A 49 -10.90 15.26 -8.49
C LEU A 49 -10.52 15.09 -9.96
N ALA A 50 -9.46 14.35 -10.25
CA ALA A 50 -8.99 14.08 -11.60
C ALA A 50 -9.68 12.84 -12.21
N LEU A 51 -10.15 12.95 -13.45
CA LEU A 51 -10.84 11.89 -14.16
C LEU A 51 -9.93 11.26 -15.22
N HIS A 52 -9.73 9.97 -15.16
CA HIS A 52 -8.85 9.22 -16.05
C HIS A 52 -9.62 8.21 -16.89
N PRO A 53 -9.80 8.45 -18.21
CA PRO A 53 -10.49 7.50 -19.10
C PRO A 53 -9.59 6.28 -19.37
N VAL A 54 -10.02 5.12 -18.92
CA VAL A 54 -9.29 3.84 -19.03
C VAL A 54 -9.81 3.01 -20.20
N GLY A 55 -11.12 2.86 -20.31
CA GLY A 55 -11.79 2.10 -21.39
C GLY A 55 -12.05 0.63 -21.07
N ASP A 56 -11.45 0.08 -20.02
CA ASP A 56 -11.63 -1.31 -19.58
C ASP A 56 -11.99 -1.35 -18.09
N PRO A 57 -13.05 -2.09 -17.68
CA PRO A 57 -13.49 -2.17 -16.29
C PRO A 57 -12.46 -2.81 -15.33
N ALA A 58 -11.79 -3.87 -15.78
CA ALA A 58 -10.83 -4.57 -14.94
C ALA A 58 -9.59 -3.71 -14.68
N LEU A 59 -9.10 -3.01 -15.71
CA LEU A 59 -7.99 -2.06 -15.57
C LEU A 59 -8.38 -0.86 -14.70
N ALA A 60 -9.63 -0.36 -14.83
CA ALA A 60 -10.09 0.75 -13.99
C ALA A 60 -10.11 0.36 -12.50
N VAL A 61 -10.62 -0.83 -12.17
CA VAL A 61 -10.62 -1.36 -10.80
C VAL A 61 -9.20 -1.62 -10.30
N LEU A 62 -8.31 -2.14 -11.15
CA LEU A 62 -6.92 -2.38 -10.78
C LEU A 62 -6.17 -1.08 -10.47
N LEU A 63 -6.33 -0.05 -11.31
CA LEU A 63 -5.76 1.28 -11.08
C LEU A 63 -6.35 1.92 -9.81
N ALA A 64 -7.66 1.80 -9.60
CA ALA A 64 -8.31 2.28 -8.37
C ALA A 64 -7.75 1.55 -7.14
N SER A 65 -7.59 0.22 -7.20
CA SER A 65 -7.02 -0.56 -6.09
C SER A 65 -5.58 -0.11 -5.75
N ALA A 66 -4.79 0.19 -6.78
CA ALA A 66 -3.45 0.72 -6.59
C ALA A 66 -3.47 2.14 -6.01
N ASP A 67 -4.41 3.00 -6.46
CA ASP A 67 -4.56 4.37 -5.97
C ASP A 67 -4.95 4.41 -4.48
N GLY A 68 -5.93 3.61 -4.09
CA GLY A 68 -6.32 3.47 -2.68
C GLY A 68 -5.24 2.80 -1.81
N ARG A 69 -4.29 2.11 -2.42
CA ARG A 69 -3.14 1.53 -1.71
C ARG A 69 -2.00 2.55 -1.51
N ILE A 70 -1.83 3.46 -2.44
CA ILE A 70 -0.76 4.48 -2.45
C ILE A 70 -1.21 5.76 -1.74
N GLY A 71 -2.47 6.13 -1.92
CA GLY A 71 -3.05 7.37 -1.42
C GLY A 71 -3.68 7.26 -0.03
N PRO A 72 -4.02 8.41 0.56
CA PRO A 72 -4.70 8.47 1.87
C PRO A 72 -6.21 8.20 1.77
N GLY A 73 -6.78 8.14 0.57
CA GLY A 73 -8.21 7.93 0.32
C GLY A 73 -8.48 6.67 -0.48
N PRO A 74 -9.77 6.32 -0.72
CA PRO A 74 -10.12 5.24 -1.59
C PRO A 74 -9.65 5.50 -3.02
N GLY A 75 -9.23 4.45 -3.70
CA GLY A 75 -9.22 4.46 -5.15
C GLY A 75 -10.64 4.30 -5.69
N VAL A 76 -10.95 5.03 -6.73
CA VAL A 76 -12.30 5.12 -7.27
C VAL A 76 -12.33 4.66 -8.72
N ALA A 77 -13.19 3.68 -9.04
CA ALA A 77 -13.46 3.28 -10.41
C ALA A 77 -14.94 3.40 -10.76
N ILE A 78 -15.22 3.86 -11.98
CA ILE A 78 -16.54 3.79 -12.60
C ILE A 78 -16.46 2.72 -13.68
N ILE A 79 -17.12 1.57 -13.45
CA ILE A 79 -17.00 0.39 -14.30
C ILE A 79 -18.06 0.30 -15.38
N ASP A 80 -19.22 0.85 -15.11
CA ASP A 80 -20.24 1.15 -16.12
C ASP A 80 -21.02 2.37 -15.66
N GLY A 81 -21.93 2.88 -16.47
CA GLY A 81 -22.63 4.12 -16.19
C GLY A 81 -23.42 4.21 -14.90
N ARG A 82 -23.33 3.23 -14.08
CA ARG A 82 -24.15 3.09 -12.90
C ARG A 82 -23.36 2.55 -11.70
N ARG A 83 -22.28 1.81 -11.94
CA ARG A 83 -21.51 1.14 -10.89
C ARG A 83 -20.23 1.90 -10.55
N LEU A 84 -20.14 2.26 -9.29
CA LEU A 84 -18.99 2.90 -8.67
C LEU A 84 -18.30 1.91 -7.73
N VAL A 85 -17.00 1.74 -7.87
CA VAL A 85 -16.19 0.92 -6.96
C VAL A 85 -15.29 1.82 -6.14
N LEU A 86 -15.36 1.68 -4.83
CA LEU A 86 -14.38 2.22 -3.89
C LEU A 86 -13.50 1.09 -3.38
N THR A 87 -12.18 1.23 -3.45
CA THR A 87 -11.28 0.16 -3.03
C THR A 87 -9.93 0.67 -2.54
N SER A 88 -9.36 -0.02 -1.58
CA SER A 88 -7.97 0.13 -1.14
C SER A 88 -7.19 -1.18 -1.21
N ALA A 89 -7.78 -2.23 -1.80
CA ALA A 89 -7.22 -3.56 -1.80
C ALA A 89 -7.42 -4.27 -3.14
N PRO A 90 -6.34 -4.63 -3.82
CA PRO A 90 -6.42 -5.44 -5.02
C PRO A 90 -6.90 -6.85 -4.70
N GLY A 91 -7.73 -7.41 -5.60
CA GLY A 91 -8.18 -8.81 -5.51
C GLY A 91 -9.27 -9.10 -4.48
N VAL A 92 -9.80 -8.10 -3.80
CA VAL A 92 -10.95 -8.25 -2.90
C VAL A 92 -12.24 -8.13 -3.70
N THR A 93 -13.15 -9.10 -3.53
CA THR A 93 -14.49 -9.02 -4.11
C THR A 93 -15.31 -8.00 -3.33
N PRO A 94 -15.82 -6.94 -3.98
CA PRO A 94 -16.57 -5.91 -3.27
C PRO A 94 -17.94 -6.42 -2.81
N GLU A 95 -18.41 -5.88 -1.69
CA GLU A 95 -19.82 -5.94 -1.33
C GLU A 95 -20.61 -4.97 -2.24
N VAL A 96 -21.78 -5.41 -2.73
CA VAL A 96 -22.64 -4.59 -3.59
C VAL A 96 -23.69 -3.87 -2.76
N ILE A 97 -23.64 -2.54 -2.76
CA ILE A 97 -24.56 -1.66 -2.04
C ILE A 97 -25.44 -0.92 -3.08
N ARG A 98 -26.75 -1.12 -3.04
CA ARG A 98 -27.67 -0.40 -3.91
C ARG A 98 -28.11 0.92 -3.30
N VAL A 99 -27.94 2.02 -4.06
CA VAL A 99 -28.38 3.36 -3.67
C VAL A 99 -29.40 3.86 -4.71
N SER A 100 -30.65 3.96 -4.30
CA SER A 100 -31.78 4.39 -5.16
C SER A 100 -32.44 5.71 -4.72
N ASP A 101 -31.91 6.33 -3.65
CA ASP A 101 -32.35 7.64 -3.17
C ASP A 101 -31.12 8.47 -2.82
N ALA A 102 -31.03 9.66 -3.41
CA ALA A 102 -29.92 10.58 -3.21
C ALA A 102 -29.73 11.01 -1.74
N ALA A 103 -30.80 10.96 -0.93
CA ALA A 103 -30.72 11.28 0.49
C ALA A 103 -29.81 10.30 1.27
N TYR A 104 -29.67 9.06 0.82
CA TYR A 104 -28.80 8.06 1.46
C TYR A 104 -27.35 8.05 0.94
N LEU A 105 -27.08 8.77 -0.16
CA LEU A 105 -25.77 8.73 -0.81
C LEU A 105 -24.60 9.11 0.14
N PRO A 106 -24.65 10.24 0.90
CA PRO A 106 -23.56 10.60 1.80
C PRO A 106 -23.31 9.55 2.89
N GLY A 107 -24.37 9.03 3.51
CA GLY A 107 -24.27 8.00 4.55
C GLY A 107 -23.76 6.66 4.02
N ALA A 108 -24.20 6.25 2.82
CA ALA A 108 -23.74 5.02 2.19
C ALA A 108 -22.23 5.07 1.86
N LEU A 109 -21.74 6.19 1.35
CA LEU A 109 -20.32 6.38 1.04
C LEU A 109 -19.46 6.54 2.31
N ALA A 110 -19.98 7.23 3.34
CA ALA A 110 -19.28 7.39 4.62
C ALA A 110 -19.07 6.07 5.37
N GLY A 111 -19.86 5.05 5.07
CA GLY A 111 -19.67 3.70 5.63
C GLY A 111 -18.38 3.01 5.16
N TRP A 112 -17.72 3.54 4.12
CA TRP A 112 -16.42 3.04 3.68
C TRP A 112 -15.31 3.52 4.64
N SER A 113 -14.57 2.61 5.25
CA SER A 113 -13.53 2.92 6.23
C SER A 113 -12.14 2.64 5.69
N LEU A 114 -11.25 3.64 5.82
CA LEU A 114 -9.80 3.50 5.52
C LEU A 114 -9.02 2.76 6.62
N GLY A 115 -9.49 2.81 7.84
CA GLY A 115 -8.76 2.33 9.02
C GLY A 115 -8.73 0.82 9.14
N ALA A 116 -9.84 0.20 8.89
CA ALA A 116 -9.93 -1.26 8.95
C ALA A 116 -9.45 -1.87 7.62
N VAL A 117 -8.84 -2.99 7.69
CA VAL A 117 -8.63 -4.05 6.71
C VAL A 117 -9.00 -3.70 5.25
N HIS A 118 -8.39 -4.29 4.28
CA HIS A 118 -8.74 -4.19 2.86
C HIS A 118 -10.24 -4.01 2.64
N ALA A 119 -10.65 -2.81 2.31
CA ALA A 119 -12.02 -2.48 1.99
C ALA A 119 -12.20 -2.40 0.47
N ALA A 120 -13.27 -3.01 0.00
CA ALA A 120 -13.78 -2.83 -1.36
C ALA A 120 -15.30 -2.81 -1.28
N ALA A 121 -15.93 -1.80 -1.88
CA ALA A 121 -17.38 -1.68 -1.98
C ALA A 121 -17.77 -1.30 -3.39
N GLU A 122 -18.80 -1.93 -3.93
CA GLU A 122 -19.41 -1.58 -5.21
C GLU A 122 -20.77 -0.94 -4.95
N TYR A 123 -20.97 0.26 -5.48
CA TYR A 123 -22.24 0.98 -5.35
C TYR A 123 -22.99 0.92 -6.67
N ASP A 124 -24.17 0.28 -6.67
CA ASP A 124 -25.14 0.31 -7.77
C ASP A 124 -26.01 1.57 -7.61
N LEU A 125 -25.62 2.65 -8.31
CA LEU A 125 -26.26 3.95 -8.22
C LEU A 125 -27.49 4.01 -9.17
N ASP A 126 -28.69 3.73 -8.65
CA ASP A 126 -29.97 3.88 -9.35
C ASP A 126 -30.52 5.31 -9.16
N LEU A 127 -29.69 6.30 -9.56
CA LEU A 127 -29.92 7.72 -9.33
C LEU A 127 -29.84 8.51 -10.64
N ASP A 128 -30.69 9.55 -10.76
CA ASP A 128 -30.48 10.58 -11.78
C ASP A 128 -29.45 11.60 -11.24
N LEU A 129 -28.21 11.48 -11.70
CA LEU A 129 -27.12 12.35 -11.24
C LEU A 129 -27.26 13.81 -11.73
N SER A 130 -28.09 14.05 -12.78
CA SER A 130 -28.38 15.39 -13.27
C SER A 130 -29.51 16.08 -12.48
N ALA A 131 -30.24 15.32 -11.66
CA ALA A 131 -31.30 15.87 -10.82
C ALA A 131 -30.73 16.85 -9.78
N PRO A 132 -31.53 17.84 -9.34
CA PRO A 132 -31.12 18.71 -8.25
C PRO A 132 -30.79 17.94 -6.97
N ALA A 133 -29.71 18.30 -6.31
CA ALA A 133 -29.37 17.70 -5.02
C ALA A 133 -30.46 18.03 -3.97
N PRO A 134 -30.84 17.05 -3.14
CA PRO A 134 -31.75 17.33 -2.04
C PRO A 134 -31.18 18.41 -1.11
N PRO A 135 -32.01 19.38 -0.65
CA PRO A 135 -31.54 20.49 0.16
C PRO A 135 -31.01 20.01 1.52
N GLY A 136 -29.89 20.57 1.95
CA GLY A 136 -29.31 20.29 3.28
C GLY A 136 -28.51 19.00 3.35
N LEU A 137 -28.25 18.30 2.24
CA LEU A 137 -27.30 17.20 2.20
C LEU A 137 -25.89 17.74 2.03
N GLU A 138 -25.02 17.27 2.90
CA GLU A 138 -23.59 17.54 2.90
C GLU A 138 -22.81 16.21 2.93
N PRO A 139 -21.57 16.16 2.43
CA PRO A 139 -20.73 15.00 2.61
C PRO A 139 -20.60 14.67 4.11
N VAL A 140 -20.73 13.40 4.44
CA VAL A 140 -20.46 12.93 5.81
C VAL A 140 -18.96 12.64 5.88
N VAL A 141 -18.26 13.41 6.69
CA VAL A 141 -16.88 13.13 7.10
C VAL A 141 -16.97 12.31 8.37
N LEU A 142 -16.45 11.10 8.35
CA LEU A 142 -16.23 10.36 9.58
C LEU A 142 -15.09 11.07 10.32
N ASP A 143 -15.42 11.67 11.44
CA ASP A 143 -14.43 12.31 12.30
C ASP A 143 -13.69 11.20 13.05
N ASP A 144 -12.48 10.87 12.60
CA ASP A 144 -11.62 9.84 13.21
C ASP A 144 -11.06 10.27 14.58
N THR A 145 -11.46 11.46 15.04
CA THR A 145 -11.08 12.00 16.33
C THR A 145 -12.10 11.64 17.42
N SER A 146 -12.39 10.35 17.61
CA SER A 146 -12.97 9.97 18.89
C SER A 146 -11.86 10.14 19.95
N ASP A 147 -11.99 11.17 20.78
CA ASP A 147 -11.21 11.39 22.00
C ASP A 147 -11.47 10.30 23.06
N ASP A 148 -11.79 9.09 22.65
CA ASP A 148 -11.83 7.95 23.54
C ASP A 148 -10.41 7.68 24.03
N LEU A 149 -10.06 8.43 25.07
CA LEU A 149 -8.83 8.27 25.83
C LEU A 149 -8.71 6.80 26.24
N LEU A 150 -7.82 6.07 25.58
CA LEU A 150 -7.42 4.74 26.01
C LEU A 150 -6.87 4.91 27.44
N MET A 151 -7.64 4.50 28.42
CA MET A 151 -7.19 4.46 29.83
C MET A 151 -6.18 3.33 29.98
N LEU A 152 -4.91 3.67 29.79
CA LEU A 152 -3.81 2.71 29.92
C LEU A 152 -3.56 2.39 31.38
N SER A 153 -3.45 1.09 31.68
CA SER A 153 -2.93 0.68 32.99
C SER A 153 -1.42 0.91 33.05
N PRO A 154 -0.88 1.53 34.12
CA PRO A 154 0.55 1.65 34.30
C PRO A 154 1.31 0.31 34.25
N SER A 155 0.63 -0.82 34.56
CA SER A 155 1.22 -2.17 34.51
C SER A 155 1.56 -2.63 33.08
N LEU A 156 1.05 -1.97 32.03
CA LEU A 156 1.43 -2.29 30.64
C LEU A 156 2.91 -2.04 30.38
N ALA A 157 3.55 -1.11 31.09
CA ALA A 157 4.99 -0.86 30.97
C ALA A 157 5.87 -2.02 31.49
N GLU A 158 5.30 -2.94 32.28
CA GLU A 158 6.03 -4.09 32.83
C GLU A 158 6.10 -5.27 31.86
N PHE A 159 5.30 -5.23 30.76
CA PHE A 159 5.23 -6.33 29.79
C PHE A 159 6.32 -6.24 28.72
N SER A 160 6.86 -7.41 28.33
CA SER A 160 7.65 -7.47 27.09
C SER A 160 6.71 -7.20 25.91
N THR A 161 6.88 -6.01 25.31
CA THR A 161 5.96 -5.48 24.30
C THR A 161 6.58 -5.54 22.92
N LEU A 162 5.77 -5.92 21.91
CA LEU A 162 6.06 -5.73 20.49
C LEU A 162 4.92 -4.97 19.83
N ILE A 163 5.25 -4.15 18.84
CA ILE A 163 4.25 -3.54 17.97
C ILE A 163 4.19 -4.31 16.66
N LEU A 164 2.99 -4.67 16.23
CA LEU A 164 2.72 -5.31 14.95
C LEU A 164 1.96 -4.33 14.05
N ALA A 165 2.63 -3.86 13.01
CA ALA A 165 2.11 -2.86 12.09
C ALA A 165 1.68 -3.50 10.76
N GLY A 166 0.47 -3.24 10.34
CA GLY A 166 -0.06 -3.63 9.04
C GLY A 166 -0.20 -2.46 8.06
N PRO A 167 -0.59 -2.74 6.81
CA PRO A 167 -0.71 -1.76 5.74
C PRO A 167 -1.71 -0.63 6.02
N GLY A 168 -2.67 -0.82 6.91
CA GLY A 168 -3.62 0.20 7.34
C GLY A 168 -2.95 1.44 7.93
N VAL A 169 -1.82 1.27 8.64
CA VAL A 169 -1.05 2.39 9.19
C VAL A 169 -0.50 3.31 8.09
N VAL A 170 -0.02 2.70 6.99
CA VAL A 170 0.50 3.42 5.82
C VAL A 170 -0.63 4.13 5.07
N ARG A 171 -1.72 3.42 4.78
CA ARG A 171 -2.90 3.98 4.07
C ARG A 171 -3.52 5.15 4.81
N ALA A 172 -3.66 5.03 6.12
CA ALA A 172 -4.23 6.10 6.96
C ALA A 172 -3.25 7.27 7.21
N GLY A 173 -1.98 7.20 6.71
CA GLY A 173 -1.01 8.28 6.87
C GLY A 173 -0.42 8.41 8.29
N HIS A 174 -0.55 7.38 9.14
CA HIS A 174 -0.15 7.42 10.55
C HIS A 174 1.22 6.78 10.87
N VAL A 175 2.12 6.70 9.88
CA VAL A 175 3.49 6.17 10.08
C VAL A 175 4.24 6.95 11.16
N ASN A 176 4.09 8.28 11.21
CA ASN A 176 4.72 9.10 12.25
C ASN A 176 4.18 8.77 13.66
N GLY A 177 2.89 8.47 13.77
CA GLY A 177 2.28 8.03 15.03
C GLY A 177 2.83 6.67 15.49
N LEU A 178 3.01 5.73 14.55
CA LEU A 178 3.66 4.44 14.83
C LEU A 178 5.09 4.62 15.34
N GLN A 179 5.87 5.47 14.68
CA GLN A 179 7.25 5.75 15.08
C GLN A 179 7.33 6.40 16.46
N ALA A 180 6.42 7.36 16.74
CA ALA A 180 6.32 7.98 18.05
C ALA A 180 5.95 6.97 19.13
N LEU A 181 5.02 6.05 18.85
CA LEU A 181 4.63 5.00 19.79
C LEU A 181 5.78 4.03 20.06
N ALA A 182 6.49 3.57 19.02
CA ALA A 182 7.64 2.70 19.18
C ALA A 182 8.71 3.32 20.08
N ALA A 183 8.98 4.62 19.91
CA ALA A 183 9.91 5.37 20.74
C ALA A 183 9.39 5.54 22.19
N ALA A 184 8.09 5.80 22.36
CA ALA A 184 7.49 5.97 23.69
C ALA A 184 7.45 4.64 24.48
N VAL A 185 7.16 3.53 23.80
CA VAL A 185 7.15 2.19 24.42
C VAL A 185 8.58 1.67 24.62
N GLY A 186 9.55 2.12 23.83
CA GLY A 186 10.91 1.61 23.83
C GLY A 186 11.03 0.19 23.26
N CYS A 187 10.17 -0.20 22.34
CA CYS A 187 10.12 -1.57 21.81
C CYS A 187 10.35 -1.65 20.29
N GLY A 188 10.50 -2.87 19.79
CA GLY A 188 10.61 -3.14 18.36
C GLY A 188 9.25 -3.15 17.66
N VAL A 189 9.30 -2.84 16.36
CA VAL A 189 8.16 -2.92 15.45
C VAL A 189 8.41 -3.98 14.40
N VAL A 190 7.52 -4.97 14.38
CA VAL A 190 7.42 -5.97 13.34
C VAL A 190 6.35 -5.50 12.36
N ASN A 191 6.61 -5.52 11.08
CA ASN A 191 5.62 -5.13 10.08
C ASN A 191 5.27 -6.28 9.14
N SER A 192 4.02 -6.36 8.70
CA SER A 192 3.66 -7.22 7.58
C SER A 192 4.26 -6.70 6.27
N TRP A 193 4.28 -7.53 5.20
CA TRP A 193 4.94 -7.10 3.96
C TRP A 193 4.26 -5.90 3.30
N GLY A 194 2.95 -5.74 3.47
CA GLY A 194 2.22 -4.58 2.99
C GLY A 194 2.51 -3.29 3.76
N ALA A 195 3.13 -3.38 4.94
CA ALA A 195 3.63 -2.25 5.71
C ALA A 195 5.17 -2.13 5.62
N LYS A 196 5.81 -2.80 4.65
CA LYS A 196 7.26 -2.66 4.42
C LYS A 196 7.63 -1.19 4.26
N GLY A 197 8.65 -0.76 5.00
CA GLY A 197 9.15 0.60 4.92
C GLY A 197 8.51 1.60 5.88
N VAL A 198 7.78 1.14 6.91
CA VAL A 198 7.34 2.03 8.02
C VAL A 198 8.52 2.56 8.85
N PHE A 199 9.65 1.87 8.79
CA PHE A 199 10.95 2.31 9.32
C PHE A 199 12.03 2.21 8.26
N VAL A 200 13.08 3.01 8.37
CA VAL A 200 14.30 2.81 7.59
C VAL A 200 15.01 1.54 8.04
N TRP A 201 15.79 0.92 7.15
CA TRP A 201 16.37 -0.40 7.37
C TRP A 201 17.22 -0.51 8.64
N ASN A 202 17.97 0.52 8.98
CA ASN A 202 18.87 0.55 10.13
C ASN A 202 18.27 1.19 11.40
N ASP A 203 16.96 1.44 11.42
CA ASP A 203 16.29 2.00 12.60
C ASP A 203 16.31 0.97 13.75
N PRO A 204 16.64 1.37 14.99
CA PRO A 204 16.69 0.46 16.14
C PRO A 204 15.33 -0.18 16.47
N HIS A 205 14.22 0.43 16.03
CA HIS A 205 12.88 -0.12 16.19
C HIS A 205 12.48 -1.05 15.04
N HIS A 206 13.27 -1.17 13.96
CA HIS A 206 12.94 -2.03 12.82
C HIS A 206 13.27 -3.50 13.12
N TYR A 207 12.27 -4.30 13.45
CA TYR A 207 12.42 -5.72 13.78
C TYR A 207 12.19 -6.68 12.61
N GLY A 208 11.88 -6.16 11.44
CA GLY A 208 11.73 -6.93 10.20
C GLY A 208 10.31 -7.06 9.71
N THR A 209 10.21 -7.72 8.56
CA THR A 209 8.95 -7.95 7.83
C THR A 209 8.52 -9.39 7.99
N ILE A 210 7.26 -9.64 8.36
CA ILE A 210 6.71 -10.99 8.64
C ILE A 210 5.55 -11.37 7.72
N GLY A 211 5.11 -12.62 7.88
CA GLY A 211 3.92 -13.18 7.23
C GLY A 211 4.22 -13.89 5.91
N MET A 212 5.45 -13.82 5.42
CA MET A 212 5.82 -14.38 4.12
C MET A 212 6.35 -15.81 4.20
N GLN A 213 6.94 -16.20 5.32
CA GLN A 213 7.54 -17.51 5.49
C GLN A 213 7.08 -18.17 6.80
N SER A 214 7.15 -19.49 6.85
CA SER A 214 6.49 -20.31 7.89
C SER A 214 7.02 -20.07 9.31
N ARG A 215 8.28 -19.60 9.47
CA ARG A 215 8.91 -19.34 10.77
C ARG A 215 8.95 -17.86 11.15
N ASP A 216 8.36 -16.99 10.36
CA ASP A 216 8.44 -15.54 10.56
C ASP A 216 7.98 -15.09 11.95
N PHE A 217 6.86 -15.63 12.42
CA PHE A 217 6.27 -15.22 13.70
C PHE A 217 7.13 -15.63 14.89
N ASP A 218 7.71 -16.85 14.84
CA ASP A 218 8.62 -17.34 15.87
C ASP A 218 9.90 -16.50 15.90
N LEU A 219 10.53 -16.31 14.74
CA LEU A 219 11.80 -15.61 14.62
C LEU A 219 11.66 -14.09 14.88
N ALA A 220 10.48 -13.53 14.72
CA ALA A 220 10.18 -12.14 15.03
C ALA A 220 9.96 -11.89 16.53
N GLY A 221 9.92 -12.95 17.36
CA GLY A 221 9.74 -12.84 18.81
C GLY A 221 8.29 -12.65 19.26
N LEU A 222 7.32 -12.86 18.36
CA LEU A 222 5.88 -12.74 18.71
C LEU A 222 5.44 -13.79 19.70
N ASN A 223 6.10 -14.97 19.72
CA ASN A 223 5.82 -16.02 20.70
C ASN A 223 6.30 -15.69 22.13
N ASP A 224 7.27 -14.77 22.25
CA ASP A 224 7.84 -14.39 23.55
C ASP A 224 7.24 -13.08 24.08
N ALA A 225 6.48 -12.35 23.26
CA ALA A 225 5.82 -11.12 23.66
C ALA A 225 4.67 -11.39 24.62
N GLN A 226 4.60 -10.60 25.70
CA GLN A 226 3.49 -10.60 26.66
C GLN A 226 2.38 -9.64 26.26
N LEU A 227 2.75 -8.56 25.55
CA LEU A 227 1.82 -7.58 24.98
C LEU A 227 2.15 -7.38 23.50
N ILE A 228 1.15 -7.48 22.64
CA ILE A 228 1.24 -7.15 21.22
C ILE A 228 0.30 -5.97 20.96
N ILE A 229 0.88 -4.82 20.55
CA ILE A 229 0.09 -3.69 20.08
C ILE A 229 -0.08 -3.85 18.58
N ALA A 230 -1.31 -4.12 18.13
CA ALA A 230 -1.63 -4.40 16.74
C ALA A 230 -2.34 -3.21 16.10
N SER A 231 -1.87 -2.74 14.93
CA SER A 231 -2.50 -1.63 14.23
C SER A 231 -2.51 -1.82 12.71
N GLY A 232 -3.64 -1.56 12.09
CA GLY A 232 -3.81 -1.56 10.63
C GLY A 232 -3.51 -2.90 9.96
N LEU A 233 -3.72 -4.02 10.63
CA LEU A 233 -3.43 -5.36 10.12
C LEU A 233 -4.34 -5.76 8.97
N ASP A 234 -3.78 -6.55 8.06
CA ASP A 234 -4.50 -7.24 7.00
C ASP A 234 -4.53 -8.75 7.29
N PRO A 235 -5.71 -9.36 7.41
CA PRO A 235 -5.83 -10.79 7.68
C PRO A 235 -5.14 -11.69 6.66
N LEU A 236 -4.97 -11.24 5.41
CA LEU A 236 -4.24 -11.99 4.38
C LEU A 236 -2.74 -12.05 4.65
N GLU A 237 -2.19 -11.00 5.29
CA GLU A 237 -0.76 -10.90 5.62
C GLU A 237 -0.44 -11.44 7.02
N THR A 238 -1.35 -11.25 7.95
CA THR A 238 -1.19 -11.62 9.37
C THR A 238 -2.41 -12.34 9.89
N PRO A 239 -2.65 -13.59 9.46
CA PRO A 239 -3.79 -14.35 9.93
C PRO A 239 -3.73 -14.56 11.45
N ILE A 240 -4.84 -14.28 12.11
CA ILE A 240 -5.03 -14.47 13.56
C ILE A 240 -4.70 -15.93 13.95
N GLY A 241 -4.02 -16.12 15.08
CA GLY A 241 -3.70 -17.44 15.61
C GLY A 241 -2.30 -17.99 15.28
N ARG A 242 -1.45 -17.15 14.65
CA ARG A 242 -0.03 -17.50 14.41
C ARG A 242 0.93 -16.89 15.43
N TRP A 243 0.46 -16.16 16.41
CA TRP A 243 1.25 -15.59 17.49
C TRP A 243 0.86 -16.17 18.84
N ASN A 244 1.61 -15.80 19.87
CA ASN A 244 1.38 -16.32 21.22
C ASN A 244 -0.07 -16.15 21.69
N GLU A 245 -0.79 -17.25 21.89
CA GLU A 245 -2.18 -17.23 22.35
C GLU A 245 -2.34 -16.67 23.79
N SER A 246 -1.26 -16.65 24.58
CA SER A 246 -1.25 -16.08 25.93
C SER A 246 -0.88 -14.61 25.99
N ALA A 247 -0.43 -14.01 24.89
CA ALA A 247 -0.15 -12.58 24.83
C ALA A 247 -1.45 -11.77 24.95
N GLN A 248 -1.38 -10.64 25.64
CA GLN A 248 -2.43 -9.64 25.55
C GLN A 248 -2.31 -8.95 24.20
N VAL A 249 -3.41 -8.80 23.49
CA VAL A 249 -3.44 -8.05 22.22
C VAL A 249 -4.22 -6.77 22.46
N LEU A 250 -3.56 -5.64 22.24
CA LEU A 250 -4.15 -4.32 22.20
C LEU A 250 -4.31 -3.91 20.74
N GLU A 251 -5.52 -4.03 20.22
CA GLU A 251 -5.85 -3.52 18.89
C GLU A 251 -6.03 -2.00 18.97
N VAL A 252 -5.28 -1.28 18.15
CA VAL A 252 -5.24 0.19 18.12
C VAL A 252 -5.49 0.66 16.70
N GLU A 253 -6.46 1.53 16.55
CA GLU A 253 -6.68 2.15 15.25
C GLU A 253 -5.52 3.08 14.89
N PRO A 254 -5.16 3.20 13.59
CA PRO A 254 -3.99 3.98 13.18
C PRO A 254 -3.98 5.42 13.72
N TRP A 255 -5.12 6.09 13.78
CA TRP A 255 -5.22 7.48 14.30
C TRP A 255 -4.97 7.58 15.81
N GLN A 256 -5.15 6.50 16.57
CA GLN A 256 -4.90 6.46 18.02
C GLN A 256 -3.42 6.35 18.38
N LEU A 257 -2.55 5.94 17.43
CA LEU A 257 -1.13 5.68 17.69
C LEU A 257 -0.40 6.88 18.31
N SER A 258 -0.65 8.09 17.82
CA SER A 258 -0.02 9.29 18.37
C SER A 258 -0.51 9.61 19.78
N THR A 259 -1.81 9.45 20.05
CA THR A 259 -2.39 9.66 21.36
C THR A 259 -1.88 8.63 22.35
N LEU A 260 -1.79 7.36 21.93
CA LEU A 260 -1.24 6.29 22.74
C LEU A 260 0.22 6.57 23.12
N ALA A 261 1.03 7.08 22.18
CA ALA A 261 2.41 7.47 22.44
C ALA A 261 2.54 8.56 23.52
N LEU A 262 1.64 9.53 23.52
CA LEU A 262 1.64 10.63 24.51
C LEU A 262 1.28 10.19 25.94
N HIS A 263 0.54 9.09 26.07
CA HIS A 263 0.04 8.60 27.35
C HIS A 263 0.72 7.32 27.82
N TRP A 264 1.72 6.83 27.06
CA TRP A 264 2.46 5.64 27.45
C TRP A 264 3.30 5.91 28.72
N PRO A 265 3.33 4.99 29.70
CA PRO A 265 4.20 5.12 30.86
C PRO A 265 5.69 5.08 30.46
N ASP A 266 6.58 5.43 31.38
CA ASP A 266 8.01 5.57 31.12
C ASP A 266 8.60 4.41 30.29
N PRO A 267 9.35 4.70 29.20
CA PRO A 267 9.83 3.69 28.28
C PRO A 267 10.95 2.84 28.89
N ASP A 268 10.94 1.56 28.56
CA ASP A 268 12.09 0.68 28.77
C ASP A 268 13.12 0.81 27.63
N PRO A 269 14.40 0.45 27.88
CA PRO A 269 15.40 0.43 26.82
C PRO A 269 14.97 -0.52 25.68
N VAL A 270 15.18 -0.10 24.43
CA VAL A 270 14.89 -0.93 23.25
C VAL A 270 15.76 -2.20 23.29
N PRO A 271 15.17 -3.41 23.33
CA PRO A 271 15.91 -4.64 23.21
C PRO A 271 16.55 -4.76 21.81
N GLY A 272 17.58 -5.59 21.70
CA GLY A 272 18.17 -5.87 20.38
C GLY A 272 17.16 -6.54 19.43
N PRO A 273 17.36 -6.42 18.10
CA PRO A 273 16.45 -6.99 17.11
C PRO A 273 16.34 -8.52 17.25
N PRO A 274 15.15 -9.08 16.96
CA PRO A 274 14.92 -10.51 17.08
C PRO A 274 15.70 -11.32 16.04
N PRO A 275 15.77 -12.67 16.18
CA PRO A 275 16.52 -13.53 15.27
C PRO A 275 16.16 -13.36 13.79
N LEU A 276 14.90 -13.11 13.45
CA LEU A 276 14.47 -12.91 12.05
C LEU A 276 15.33 -11.82 11.38
N TYR A 277 15.44 -10.65 12.00
CA TYR A 277 16.22 -9.55 11.42
C TYR A 277 17.71 -9.87 11.38
N THR A 278 18.27 -10.38 12.48
CA THR A 278 19.72 -10.67 12.58
C THR A 278 20.15 -11.78 11.64
N GLU A 279 19.41 -12.87 11.56
CA GLU A 279 19.72 -13.99 10.66
C GLU A 279 19.54 -13.63 9.18
N LEU A 280 18.49 -12.89 8.84
CA LEU A 280 18.32 -12.40 7.46
C LEU A 280 19.43 -11.41 7.08
N SER A 281 19.76 -10.45 7.91
CA SER A 281 20.81 -9.47 7.63
C SER A 281 22.16 -10.15 7.45
N LYS A 282 22.48 -11.16 8.25
CA LYS A 282 23.68 -11.96 8.13
C LYS A 282 23.70 -12.80 6.85
N ALA A 283 22.62 -13.50 6.55
CA ALA A 283 22.53 -14.37 5.39
C ALA A 283 22.58 -13.60 4.06
N LEU A 284 22.09 -12.35 4.05
CA LEU A 284 22.04 -11.50 2.86
C LEU A 284 23.25 -10.58 2.72
N ALA A 285 24.11 -10.44 3.73
CA ALA A 285 25.22 -9.47 3.72
C ALA A 285 26.09 -9.57 2.47
N ASP A 286 26.56 -10.77 2.13
CA ASP A 286 27.41 -11.01 0.95
C ASP A 286 26.61 -10.89 -0.37
N ARG A 287 25.29 -11.09 -0.32
CA ARG A 287 24.43 -11.03 -1.50
C ARG A 287 24.15 -9.60 -1.95
N TYR A 288 24.12 -8.65 -1.01
CA TYR A 288 24.03 -7.22 -1.35
C TYR A 288 25.25 -6.69 -2.12
N ALA A 289 26.42 -7.26 -1.85
CA ALA A 289 27.68 -6.88 -2.48
C ALA A 289 28.09 -7.81 -3.64
N SER A 290 27.24 -8.77 -4.02
CA SER A 290 27.55 -9.69 -5.12
C SER A 290 27.81 -8.94 -6.42
N GLU A 291 28.87 -9.35 -7.12
CA GLU A 291 29.23 -8.86 -8.46
C GLU A 291 28.86 -9.88 -9.55
N ASP A 292 28.18 -10.96 -9.20
CA ASP A 292 27.78 -12.01 -10.12
C ASP A 292 26.69 -11.53 -11.09
N VAL A 293 26.73 -12.02 -12.31
CA VAL A 293 25.66 -11.90 -13.31
C VAL A 293 25.30 -13.33 -13.75
N PRO A 294 24.02 -13.72 -13.66
CA PRO A 294 22.83 -13.00 -13.19
C PRO A 294 22.91 -12.49 -11.76
N LEU A 295 22.28 -11.33 -11.51
CA LEU A 295 22.33 -10.66 -10.21
C LEU A 295 21.72 -11.52 -9.10
N ALA A 296 22.29 -11.43 -7.90
CA ALA A 296 21.59 -11.83 -6.68
C ALA A 296 20.36 -10.92 -6.48
N PRO A 297 19.17 -11.45 -6.10
CA PRO A 297 17.99 -10.61 -5.91
C PRO A 297 18.15 -9.55 -4.82
N ALA A 298 18.97 -9.82 -3.78
CA ALA A 298 19.31 -8.82 -2.76
C ALA A 298 20.13 -7.66 -3.35
N ARG A 299 21.05 -7.95 -4.30
CA ARG A 299 21.81 -6.92 -5.01
C ARG A 299 20.88 -6.06 -5.86
N ALA A 300 19.99 -6.65 -6.63
CA ALA A 300 19.00 -5.90 -7.41
C ALA A 300 18.13 -5.01 -6.52
N ALA A 301 17.69 -5.53 -5.36
CA ALA A 301 16.93 -4.73 -4.37
C ALA A 301 17.75 -3.58 -3.77
N ALA A 302 19.06 -3.76 -3.55
CA ALA A 302 19.94 -2.70 -3.05
C ALA A 302 20.16 -1.61 -4.11
N ASP A 303 20.34 -1.97 -5.36
CA ASP A 303 20.50 -1.02 -6.47
C ASP A 303 19.22 -0.20 -6.69
N LEU A 304 18.03 -0.83 -6.58
CA LEU A 304 16.74 -0.14 -6.56
C LEU A 304 16.69 0.91 -5.44
N ALA A 305 17.06 0.54 -4.21
CA ALA A 305 17.02 1.45 -3.07
C ALA A 305 18.01 2.61 -3.22
N ALA A 306 19.19 2.36 -3.80
CA ALA A 306 20.22 3.37 -4.03
C ALA A 306 19.84 4.35 -5.15
N SER A 307 19.12 3.88 -6.18
CA SER A 307 18.74 4.68 -7.35
C SER A 307 17.42 5.43 -7.16
N LEU A 308 16.63 5.07 -6.15
CA LEU A 308 15.29 5.63 -5.94
C LEU A 308 15.36 7.10 -5.49
N PRO A 309 14.83 8.06 -6.27
CA PRO A 309 14.81 9.47 -5.87
C PRO A 309 13.94 9.73 -4.63
N ALA A 310 14.09 10.90 -4.04
CA ALA A 310 13.25 11.35 -2.93
C ALA A 310 11.75 11.31 -3.29
N GLY A 311 10.93 10.71 -2.44
CA GLY A 311 9.50 10.52 -2.65
C GLY A 311 9.14 9.42 -3.65
N GLY A 312 10.14 8.72 -4.20
CA GLY A 312 9.93 7.61 -5.14
C GLY A 312 9.29 6.38 -4.51
N LEU A 313 8.76 5.51 -5.38
CA LEU A 313 8.11 4.26 -5.00
C LEU A 313 8.68 3.07 -5.79
N VAL A 314 8.91 1.98 -5.09
CA VAL A 314 9.09 0.64 -5.65
C VAL A 314 7.83 -0.15 -5.40
N LEU A 315 7.24 -0.67 -6.48
CA LEU A 315 6.05 -1.50 -6.44
C LEU A 315 6.40 -2.88 -7.01
N ALA A 316 6.17 -3.93 -6.25
CA ALA A 316 6.49 -5.28 -6.70
C ALA A 316 5.23 -6.13 -6.85
N ASP A 317 5.19 -6.92 -7.92
CA ASP A 317 4.16 -7.94 -8.10
C ASP A 317 4.34 -9.07 -7.08
N PRO A 318 3.24 -9.72 -6.64
CA PRO A 318 3.32 -10.88 -5.77
C PRO A 318 4.07 -12.02 -6.46
N GLY A 319 4.77 -12.84 -5.65
CA GLY A 319 5.62 -13.91 -6.14
C GLY A 319 7.11 -13.65 -5.86
N PRO A 320 8.04 -14.17 -6.70
CA PRO A 320 9.48 -14.06 -6.41
C PRO A 320 9.98 -12.62 -6.25
N ALA A 321 9.57 -11.69 -7.12
CA ALA A 321 9.94 -10.28 -7.00
C ALA A 321 9.42 -9.68 -5.70
N GLY A 322 8.12 -9.85 -5.41
CA GLY A 322 7.51 -9.35 -4.18
C GLY A 322 8.15 -9.90 -2.91
N LEU A 323 8.47 -11.21 -2.91
CA LEU A 323 9.19 -11.85 -1.80
C LEU A 323 10.54 -11.15 -1.54
N TRP A 324 11.34 -10.99 -2.57
CA TRP A 324 12.67 -10.41 -2.42
C TRP A 324 12.64 -8.92 -2.12
N VAL A 325 11.75 -8.15 -2.75
CA VAL A 325 11.59 -6.73 -2.44
C VAL A 325 11.12 -6.56 -1.00
N ALA A 326 10.15 -7.33 -0.53
CA ALA A 326 9.67 -7.23 0.85
C ALA A 326 10.73 -7.68 1.88
N ARG A 327 11.55 -8.68 1.56
CA ARG A 327 12.62 -9.20 2.45
C ARG A 327 13.89 -8.37 2.43
N ALA A 328 14.37 -8.03 1.23
CA ALA A 328 15.74 -7.58 1.04
C ALA A 328 15.87 -6.09 0.68
N PHE A 329 14.78 -5.39 0.33
CA PHE A 329 14.89 -3.98 0.01
C PHE A 329 15.33 -3.16 1.22
N PRO A 330 16.55 -2.55 1.19
CA PRO A 330 17.09 -1.77 2.31
C PRO A 330 16.44 -0.38 2.32
N THR A 331 15.27 -0.28 2.93
CA THR A 331 14.47 0.95 2.96
C THR A 331 15.27 2.13 3.50
N SER A 332 15.48 3.15 2.69
CA SER A 332 16.12 4.43 3.05
C SER A 332 15.09 5.54 3.29
N GLN A 333 13.88 5.39 2.72
CA GLN A 333 12.80 6.36 2.82
C GLN A 333 11.52 5.64 3.28
N PRO A 334 10.90 6.04 4.39
CA PRO A 334 9.62 5.48 4.80
C PRO A 334 8.55 5.61 3.72
N GLY A 335 7.72 4.58 3.56
CA GLY A 335 6.63 4.54 2.58
C GLY A 335 7.07 4.45 1.11
N SER A 336 8.31 3.99 0.85
CA SER A 336 8.85 3.86 -0.52
C SER A 336 8.63 2.49 -1.16
N VAL A 337 8.01 1.54 -0.47
CA VAL A 337 7.84 0.15 -0.96
C VAL A 337 6.40 -0.29 -0.83
N ILE A 338 5.85 -0.89 -1.88
CA ILE A 338 4.50 -1.47 -1.86
C ILE A 338 4.52 -2.85 -2.51
N VAL A 339 4.06 -3.84 -1.74
CA VAL A 339 3.82 -5.21 -2.19
C VAL A 339 2.39 -5.59 -1.79
N PRO A 340 1.55 -6.09 -2.70
CA PRO A 340 0.15 -6.36 -2.40
C PRO A 340 -0.04 -7.63 -1.56
N ALA A 341 -1.10 -7.67 -0.76
CA ALA A 341 -1.48 -8.84 0.02
C ALA A 341 -2.02 -9.98 -0.85
N ALA A 342 -2.85 -9.66 -1.83
CA ALA A 342 -3.44 -10.63 -2.73
C ALA A 342 -2.59 -10.85 -3.98
N PHE A 343 -2.71 -12.05 -4.57
CA PHE A 343 -2.06 -12.36 -5.85
C PHE A 343 -2.85 -11.71 -6.99
N VAL A 344 -2.42 -10.53 -7.41
CA VAL A 344 -3.01 -9.78 -8.54
C VAL A 344 -1.92 -9.42 -9.54
N ARG A 345 -2.02 -9.95 -10.75
CA ARG A 345 -1.08 -9.67 -11.84
C ARG A 345 -1.20 -8.23 -12.33
N GLY A 346 -0.04 -7.63 -12.66
CA GLY A 346 0.02 -6.26 -13.15
C GLY A 346 -0.18 -5.20 -12.08
N PHE A 347 -0.24 -5.57 -10.79
CA PHE A 347 -0.38 -4.60 -9.71
C PHE A 347 0.81 -3.64 -9.64
N ALA A 348 2.04 -4.15 -9.82
CA ALA A 348 3.23 -3.31 -9.80
C ALA A 348 3.17 -2.22 -10.89
N VAL A 349 2.78 -2.58 -12.10
CA VAL A 349 2.63 -1.63 -13.21
C VAL A 349 1.47 -0.66 -12.96
N ALA A 350 0.32 -1.14 -12.49
CA ALA A 350 -0.80 -0.27 -12.14
C ALA A 350 -0.42 0.76 -11.07
N GLY A 351 0.31 0.31 -10.03
CA GLY A 351 0.80 1.17 -8.98
C GLY A 351 1.82 2.20 -9.48
N ALA A 352 2.73 1.81 -10.38
CA ALA A 352 3.68 2.74 -10.98
C ALA A 352 2.97 3.80 -11.85
N VAL A 353 1.94 3.41 -12.61
CA VAL A 353 1.09 4.34 -13.36
C VAL A 353 0.42 5.34 -12.41
N VAL A 354 -0.15 4.88 -11.33
CA VAL A 354 -0.83 5.74 -10.34
C VAL A 354 0.17 6.65 -9.62
N ALA A 355 1.34 6.13 -9.25
CA ALA A 355 2.40 6.94 -8.65
C ALA A 355 2.87 8.06 -9.61
N ALA A 356 3.05 7.74 -10.88
CA ALA A 356 3.40 8.72 -11.91
C ALA A 356 2.30 9.77 -12.10
N LEU A 357 1.01 9.39 -12.08
CA LEU A 357 -0.13 10.34 -12.06
C LEU A 357 -0.11 11.25 -10.83
N ALA A 358 0.48 10.78 -9.72
CA ALA A 358 0.68 11.58 -8.51
C ALA A 358 1.97 12.42 -8.55
N GLY A 359 2.71 12.43 -9.66
CA GLY A 359 3.99 13.12 -9.80
C GLY A 359 5.14 12.49 -9.00
N ARG A 360 5.03 11.21 -8.62
CA ARG A 360 6.05 10.48 -7.88
C ARG A 360 6.86 9.59 -8.83
N PRO A 361 8.20 9.60 -8.75
CA PRO A 361 9.03 8.63 -9.45
C PRO A 361 8.63 7.21 -9.06
N ALA A 362 8.54 6.28 -10.01
CA ALA A 362 8.08 4.94 -9.73
C ALA A 362 8.81 3.86 -10.54
N VAL A 363 9.13 2.78 -9.85
CA VAL A 363 9.65 1.54 -10.45
C VAL A 363 8.70 0.40 -10.15
N ALA A 364 8.15 -0.22 -11.19
CA ALA A 364 7.43 -1.48 -11.08
C ALA A 364 8.41 -2.65 -11.22
N VAL A 365 8.34 -3.65 -10.34
CA VAL A 365 9.17 -4.85 -10.38
C VAL A 365 8.29 -6.08 -10.57
N THR A 366 8.50 -6.82 -11.63
CA THR A 366 7.77 -8.07 -11.93
C THR A 366 8.73 -9.18 -12.33
N THR A 367 8.30 -10.44 -12.26
CA THR A 367 9.06 -11.61 -12.74
C THR A 367 8.47 -12.22 -13.99
N ASP A 368 7.23 -11.94 -14.27
CA ASP A 368 6.59 -12.42 -15.49
C ASP A 368 6.95 -11.53 -16.67
N PRO A 369 7.15 -12.10 -17.88
CA PRO A 369 7.14 -11.30 -19.08
C PRO A 369 5.84 -10.48 -19.07
N VAL A 370 5.94 -9.22 -19.51
CA VAL A 370 4.80 -8.28 -19.48
C VAL A 370 3.58 -8.96 -20.10
N ASP A 371 2.56 -9.19 -19.28
CA ASP A 371 1.31 -9.82 -19.69
C ASP A 371 0.35 -8.79 -20.36
N GLU A 372 -0.76 -9.27 -20.92
CA GLU A 372 -1.74 -8.41 -21.60
C GLU A 372 -2.24 -7.27 -20.71
N THR A 373 -2.39 -7.49 -19.40
CA THR A 373 -2.81 -6.47 -18.42
C THR A 373 -1.75 -5.39 -18.28
N SER A 374 -0.51 -5.80 -18.08
CA SER A 374 0.64 -4.89 -17.96
C SER A 374 0.87 -4.11 -19.27
N ASP A 375 0.77 -4.76 -20.42
CA ASP A 375 0.88 -4.09 -21.73
C ASP A 375 -0.20 -3.02 -21.92
N ALA A 376 -1.42 -3.32 -21.54
CA ALA A 376 -2.54 -2.36 -21.61
C ALA A 376 -2.31 -1.16 -20.66
N LEU A 377 -1.81 -1.40 -19.44
CA LEU A 377 -1.45 -0.34 -18.49
C LEU A 377 -0.31 0.53 -19.01
N LEU A 378 0.71 -0.05 -19.62
CA LEU A 378 1.82 0.70 -20.23
C LEU A 378 1.35 1.51 -21.44
N ALA A 379 0.38 1.00 -22.22
CA ALA A 379 -0.25 1.77 -23.28
C ALA A 379 -1.02 2.97 -22.74
N LEU A 380 -1.71 2.83 -21.60
CA LEU A 380 -2.33 3.95 -20.87
C LEU A 380 -1.29 4.97 -20.40
N ALA A 381 -0.20 4.50 -19.77
CA ALA A 381 0.88 5.36 -19.30
C ALA A 381 1.46 6.22 -20.44
N ARG A 382 1.74 5.60 -21.60
CA ARG A 382 2.21 6.32 -22.78
C ARG A 382 1.18 7.33 -23.31
N ARG A 383 -0.11 6.96 -23.32
CA ARG A 383 -1.20 7.85 -23.75
C ARG A 383 -1.35 9.07 -22.84
N TRP A 384 -1.03 8.92 -21.55
CA TRP A 384 -1.08 9.98 -20.55
C TRP A 384 0.25 10.71 -20.37
N ASP A 385 1.26 10.42 -21.21
CA ASP A 385 2.61 11.02 -21.18
C ASP A 385 3.28 10.89 -19.80
N LEU A 386 3.18 9.72 -19.19
CA LEU A 386 3.75 9.43 -17.87
C LEU A 386 5.18 8.90 -17.99
N ALA A 387 6.01 9.24 -17.00
CA ALA A 387 7.35 8.69 -16.83
C ALA A 387 7.33 7.63 -15.71
N LEU A 388 7.74 6.41 -16.01
CA LEU A 388 7.91 5.31 -15.06
C LEU A 388 8.85 4.23 -15.62
N VAL A 389 9.44 3.44 -14.72
CA VAL A 389 10.31 2.32 -15.08
C VAL A 389 9.63 1.00 -14.73
N VAL A 390 9.78 0.00 -15.59
CA VAL A 390 9.39 -1.39 -15.31
C VAL A 390 10.63 -2.27 -15.39
N GLU A 391 10.98 -2.92 -14.28
CA GLU A 391 11.98 -3.97 -14.25
C GLU A 391 11.33 -5.35 -14.32
N VAL A 392 11.82 -6.17 -15.24
CA VAL A 392 11.45 -7.59 -15.36
C VAL A 392 12.61 -8.42 -14.84
N TRP A 393 12.51 -8.89 -13.62
CA TRP A 393 13.53 -9.70 -12.98
C TRP A 393 13.50 -11.15 -13.48
N GLY A 394 14.67 -11.70 -13.80
CA GLY A 394 14.81 -13.00 -14.43
C GLY A 394 14.71 -12.94 -15.95
N GLY A 395 14.69 -11.74 -16.54
CA GLY A 395 14.78 -11.51 -17.97
C GLY A 395 16.20 -11.76 -18.51
N ASP A 396 16.32 -11.81 -19.82
CA ASP A 396 17.60 -12.03 -20.56
C ASP A 396 18.23 -10.70 -21.01
N GLY A 397 18.08 -9.63 -20.23
CA GLY A 397 18.61 -8.32 -20.56
C GLY A 397 20.14 -8.30 -20.59
N PRO A 398 20.75 -7.41 -21.39
CA PRO A 398 22.20 -7.28 -21.44
C PRO A 398 22.71 -6.62 -20.16
N LEU A 399 23.45 -7.37 -19.37
CA LEU A 399 24.15 -6.89 -18.19
C LEU A 399 25.55 -7.52 -18.17
N ASP A 400 26.58 -6.72 -18.46
CA ASP A 400 27.95 -7.22 -18.55
C ASP A 400 28.58 -7.37 -17.17
N VAL A 401 28.33 -6.40 -16.28
CA VAL A 401 28.78 -6.42 -14.88
C VAL A 401 27.67 -5.94 -13.95
N ALA A 402 27.67 -6.42 -12.73
CA ALA A 402 26.59 -6.13 -11.76
C ALA A 402 26.35 -4.63 -11.49
N THR A 403 27.41 -3.82 -11.53
CA THR A 403 27.35 -2.37 -11.32
C THR A 403 26.56 -1.60 -12.39
N ASP A 404 26.41 -2.18 -13.60
CA ASP A 404 25.68 -1.54 -14.70
C ASP A 404 24.18 -1.47 -14.41
N HIS A 405 23.65 -2.38 -13.58
CA HIS A 405 22.24 -2.37 -13.20
C HIS A 405 21.82 -1.02 -12.57
N GLY A 406 22.54 -0.57 -11.54
CA GLY A 406 22.25 0.72 -10.90
C GLY A 406 22.40 1.92 -11.85
N VAL A 407 23.34 1.84 -12.81
CA VAL A 407 23.54 2.87 -13.85
C VAL A 407 22.34 2.91 -14.81
N HIS A 408 21.97 1.76 -15.36
CA HIS A 408 20.84 1.66 -16.30
C HIS A 408 19.53 2.09 -15.63
N LEU A 409 19.32 1.70 -14.37
CA LEU A 409 18.14 2.11 -13.62
C LEU A 409 18.10 3.63 -13.39
N ALA A 410 19.22 4.23 -12.99
CA ALA A 410 19.29 5.68 -12.80
C ALA A 410 19.06 6.46 -14.11
N GLU A 411 19.60 5.98 -15.24
CA GLU A 411 19.35 6.54 -16.55
C GLU A 411 17.87 6.41 -16.96
N ALA A 412 17.27 5.24 -16.77
CA ALA A 412 15.85 5.01 -17.06
C ALA A 412 14.95 5.91 -16.21
N MET A 413 15.25 6.08 -14.91
CA MET A 413 14.48 6.95 -14.03
C MET A 413 14.63 8.46 -14.37
N ALA A 414 15.71 8.85 -15.04
CA ALA A 414 15.92 10.20 -15.51
C ALA A 414 15.30 10.46 -16.89
N SER A 415 14.93 9.42 -17.62
CA SER A 415 14.34 9.49 -18.96
C SER A 415 12.88 9.90 -18.90
N PRO A 416 12.38 10.66 -19.86
CA PRO A 416 10.95 10.89 -20.02
C PRO A 416 10.27 9.65 -20.62
N GLY A 417 9.08 9.31 -20.11
CA GLY A 417 8.24 8.25 -20.66
C GLY A 417 8.36 6.92 -19.94
N VAL A 418 8.01 5.84 -20.63
CA VAL A 418 7.94 4.50 -20.08
C VAL A 418 9.15 3.71 -20.53
N ASP A 419 10.02 3.39 -19.59
CA ASP A 419 11.18 2.53 -19.83
C ASP A 419 10.96 1.14 -19.26
N ARG A 420 11.47 0.12 -19.99
CA ARG A 420 11.50 -1.28 -19.56
C ARG A 420 12.92 -1.78 -19.52
N LEU A 421 13.28 -2.35 -18.39
CA LEU A 421 14.57 -3.00 -18.17
C LEU A 421 14.34 -4.51 -17.92
N ASP A 422 14.84 -5.35 -18.79
CA ASP A 422 14.91 -6.80 -18.56
C ASP A 422 16.19 -7.08 -17.77
N VAL A 423 16.05 -7.48 -16.50
CA VAL A 423 17.17 -7.61 -15.55
C VAL A 423 17.45 -9.08 -15.27
N PRO A 424 18.64 -9.60 -15.57
CA PRO A 424 19.01 -10.99 -15.29
C PRO A 424 19.21 -11.18 -13.79
N VAL A 425 18.17 -11.63 -13.08
CA VAL A 425 18.18 -11.93 -11.65
C VAL A 425 18.05 -13.43 -11.43
N ALA A 426 18.93 -14.02 -10.62
CA ALA A 426 18.93 -15.45 -10.31
C ALA A 426 18.19 -15.75 -9.00
N PHE A 427 16.99 -16.31 -9.05
CA PHE A 427 16.18 -16.62 -7.87
C PHE A 427 16.61 -17.87 -7.09
N ALA A 428 17.72 -18.55 -7.49
CA ALA A 428 18.27 -19.69 -6.74
C ALA A 428 18.59 -19.35 -5.27
N ASP A 429 18.93 -18.09 -4.98
CA ASP A 429 19.20 -17.59 -3.64
C ASP A 429 17.95 -17.62 -2.71
N THR A 430 16.74 -17.86 -3.26
CA THR A 430 15.53 -18.07 -2.44
C THR A 430 15.71 -19.24 -1.46
N ALA A 431 16.58 -20.21 -1.77
CA ALA A 431 16.93 -21.29 -0.85
C ALA A 431 17.56 -20.76 0.46
N ILE A 432 18.28 -19.65 0.42
CA ILE A 432 18.87 -18.99 1.60
C ILE A 432 17.76 -18.47 2.51
N LEU A 433 16.73 -17.83 1.94
CA LEU A 433 15.59 -17.33 2.71
C LEU A 433 14.81 -18.50 3.33
N VAL A 434 14.64 -19.60 2.61
CA VAL A 434 13.95 -20.80 3.10
C VAL A 434 14.74 -21.46 4.25
N GLU A 435 16.06 -21.50 4.18
CA GLU A 435 16.90 -22.01 5.26
C GLU A 435 16.73 -21.17 6.56
N VAL A 436 16.69 -19.86 6.44
CA VAL A 436 16.55 -18.92 7.58
C VAL A 436 15.14 -18.93 8.15
N ALA A 437 14.12 -18.70 7.32
CA ALA A 437 12.76 -18.39 7.77
C ALA A 437 11.69 -19.42 7.37
N GLY A 438 12.09 -20.56 6.79
CA GLY A 438 11.18 -21.63 6.39
C GLY A 438 10.50 -21.38 5.05
N ASP A 439 9.54 -22.26 4.73
CA ASP A 439 8.84 -22.26 3.44
C ASP A 439 8.06 -20.96 3.21
N VAL A 440 7.99 -20.53 1.95
CA VAL A 440 7.18 -19.37 1.54
C VAL A 440 5.69 -19.72 1.65
N ILE A 441 4.95 -18.94 2.41
CA ILE A 441 3.52 -19.08 2.63
C ILE A 441 2.69 -17.90 2.13
N ALA A 442 3.34 -16.81 1.75
CA ALA A 442 2.68 -15.68 1.11
C ALA A 442 2.14 -16.10 -0.27
N TRP A 443 1.01 -15.53 -0.63
CA TRP A 443 0.36 -15.74 -1.93
C TRP A 443 0.15 -17.22 -2.29
N PRO A 444 -0.57 -17.99 -1.47
CA PRO A 444 -0.87 -19.38 -1.80
C PRO A 444 -1.62 -19.44 -3.14
N ARG A 445 -1.17 -20.37 -4.01
CA ARG A 445 -1.78 -20.60 -5.33
C ARG A 445 -3.10 -21.35 -5.20
#